data_d540dd1f869df32f4c2c434d5692bf1f
#
_entry.id   d540dd1f869df32f4c2c434d5692bf1f
#
_cell.length_a   1.000
_cell.length_b   1.000
_cell.length_c   1.000
_cell.angle_alpha   90.00
_cell.angle_beta   90.00
_cell.angle_gamma   90.00
#
_symmetry.space_group_name_H-M   'P 1'
#
loop_
_entity.id
_entity.type
_entity.pdbx_description
1 polymer ?
#
loop_
_entity_poly.entity_id
_entity_poly.type
_entity_poly.pdbx_seq_one_letter_code
_entity_poly.pdbx_strand_id
1 'polypeptide(L)'
;DEDADEPMWAREATSATDRDVQRPQLRRAALLLLLMLLRATQEQLDDYRESCERDLDDIDAPLSALRLPGGGVLPDVHGRAKPTLPPLLVPVDVLGSVMPVVTYMAQEEADNVVRVQAQDCIDHIRLVELAYIGL
;
A
#
# COMPACT_ATOMS: atom_id res chain seq x y z
N ASP A 1 -38.53 23.68 -3.41
CA ASP A 1 -37.40 24.22 -2.68
C ASP A 1 -36.29 23.17 -2.60
N GLU A 2 -35.10 23.52 -3.07
CA GLU A 2 -34.00 22.61 -3.11
C GLU A 2 -33.60 22.15 -1.71
N ASP A 3 -33.68 23.02 -0.72
CA ASP A 3 -33.31 22.68 0.65
C ASP A 3 -34.21 21.61 1.24
N ALA A 4 -35.46 21.55 0.79
CA ALA A 4 -36.40 20.56 1.28
C ALA A 4 -36.08 19.16 0.79
N ASP A 5 -35.39 19.03 -0.33
CA ASP A 5 -35.03 17.75 -0.91
C ASP A 5 -33.77 17.17 -0.30
N GLU A 6 -32.96 17.97 0.38
CA GLU A 6 -31.76 17.46 1.02
C GLU A 6 -32.08 16.67 2.28
N PRO A 7 -31.40 15.55 2.50
CA PRO A 7 -31.54 14.84 3.77
C PRO A 7 -31.11 15.72 4.95
N MET A 8 -31.75 15.51 6.07
CA MET A 8 -31.47 16.31 7.25
C MET A 8 -30.01 16.22 7.67
N TRP A 9 -29.43 15.03 7.58
CA TRP A 9 -28.02 14.84 7.94
C TRP A 9 -27.10 15.69 7.06
N ALA A 10 -27.44 15.86 5.79
CA ALA A 10 -26.62 16.66 4.89
C ALA A 10 -26.66 18.14 5.23
N ARG A 11 -27.81 18.62 5.68
CA ARG A 11 -27.94 20.01 6.10
C ARG A 11 -27.31 20.28 7.44
N GLU A 12 -27.46 19.34 8.36
CA GLU A 12 -26.87 19.46 9.68
C GLU A 12 -25.35 19.28 9.67
N ALA A 13 -24.85 18.52 8.73
CA ALA A 13 -23.43 18.25 8.68
C ALA A 13 -22.61 19.52 8.58
N THR A 14 -23.02 20.46 7.72
CA THR A 14 -22.23 21.67 7.56
C THR A 14 -22.98 22.76 6.83
N SER A 15 -22.64 23.99 7.17
CA SER A 15 -22.83 25.12 6.28
C SER A 15 -21.85 24.99 5.11
N ALA A 16 -22.03 25.76 4.06
CA ALA A 16 -21.09 25.78 2.94
C ALA A 16 -19.67 26.13 3.39
N THR A 17 -19.56 27.05 4.34
CA THR A 17 -18.26 27.47 4.88
C THR A 17 -17.56 26.32 5.60
N ASP A 18 -18.32 25.57 6.40
CA ASP A 18 -17.76 24.44 7.12
C ASP A 18 -17.26 23.36 6.15
N ARG A 19 -17.99 23.12 5.07
CA ARG A 19 -17.56 22.18 4.05
C ARG A 19 -16.23 22.60 3.44
N ASP A 20 -16.09 23.87 3.14
CA ASP A 20 -14.87 24.37 2.52
C ASP A 20 -13.67 24.24 3.44
N VAL A 21 -13.87 24.41 4.75
CA VAL A 21 -12.80 24.30 5.73
C VAL A 21 -12.51 22.85 6.10
N GLN A 22 -13.56 22.07 6.38
CA GLN A 22 -13.41 20.72 6.90
C GLN A 22 -12.95 19.72 5.84
N ARG A 23 -13.43 19.86 4.62
CA ARG A 23 -13.08 18.90 3.57
C ARG A 23 -11.58 18.81 3.30
N PRO A 24 -10.87 19.93 3.13
CA PRO A 24 -9.43 19.83 2.96
C PRO A 24 -8.73 19.19 4.15
N GLN A 25 -9.15 19.50 5.36
CA GLN A 25 -8.55 18.92 6.55
C GLN A 25 -8.79 17.42 6.64
N LEU A 26 -9.99 16.96 6.34
CA LEU A 26 -10.31 15.54 6.31
C LEU A 26 -9.53 14.83 5.22
N ARG A 27 -9.42 15.44 4.05
CA ARG A 27 -8.64 14.86 2.96
C ARG A 27 -7.16 14.78 3.31
N ARG A 28 -6.62 15.82 3.94
CA ARG A 28 -5.23 15.80 4.41
C ARG A 28 -5.01 14.66 5.39
N ALA A 29 -5.92 14.50 6.34
CA ALA A 29 -5.82 13.44 7.33
C ALA A 29 -5.92 12.06 6.67
N ALA A 30 -6.86 11.90 5.75
CA ALA A 30 -7.05 10.64 5.05
C ALA A 30 -5.82 10.28 4.19
N LEU A 31 -5.27 11.26 3.48
CA LEU A 31 -4.09 11.03 2.65
C LEU A 31 -2.85 10.74 3.50
N LEU A 32 -2.72 11.40 4.63
CA LEU A 32 -1.63 11.12 5.55
C LEU A 32 -1.73 9.70 6.09
N LEU A 33 -2.93 9.28 6.46
CA LEU A 33 -3.15 7.92 6.91
C LEU A 33 -2.83 6.91 5.80
N LEU A 34 -3.31 7.19 4.60
CA LEU A 34 -3.01 6.33 3.44
C LEU A 34 -1.50 6.24 3.21
N LEU A 35 -0.80 7.36 3.28
CA LEU A 35 0.64 7.39 3.10
C LEU A 35 1.35 6.54 4.17
N MET A 36 0.90 6.61 5.41
CA MET A 36 1.44 5.79 6.49
C MET A 36 1.22 4.30 6.23
N LEU A 37 0.02 3.96 5.75
CA LEU A 37 -0.29 2.57 5.41
C LEU A 37 0.55 2.07 4.23
N LEU A 38 0.76 2.92 3.23
CA LEU A 38 1.59 2.58 2.08
C LEU A 38 3.04 2.36 2.49
N ARG A 39 3.56 3.20 3.36
CA ARG A 39 4.93 3.03 3.87
C ARG A 39 5.07 1.75 4.65
N ALA A 40 4.10 1.46 5.51
CA ALA A 40 4.11 0.22 6.28
C ALA A 40 4.02 -1.01 5.37
N THR A 41 3.22 -0.93 4.31
CA THR A 41 3.12 -2.00 3.31
C THR A 41 4.46 -2.20 2.60
N GLN A 42 5.13 -1.11 2.26
CA GLN A 42 6.44 -1.20 1.63
C GLN A 42 7.46 -1.86 2.57
N GLU A 43 7.42 -1.51 3.85
CA GLU A 43 8.27 -2.17 4.84
C GLU A 43 8.00 -3.66 4.90
N GLN A 44 6.74 -4.07 4.83
CA GLN A 44 6.39 -5.49 4.79
C GLN A 44 7.02 -6.19 3.59
N LEU A 45 6.98 -5.54 2.42
CA LEU A 45 7.57 -6.10 1.21
C LEU A 45 9.10 -6.15 1.29
N ASP A 46 9.71 -5.12 1.85
CA ASP A 46 11.14 -5.08 2.03
C ASP A 46 11.61 -6.16 3.01
N ASP A 47 10.89 -6.34 4.11
CA ASP A 47 11.17 -7.39 5.09
C ASP A 47 11.02 -8.77 4.47
N TYR A 48 10.00 -8.96 3.66
CA TYR A 48 9.78 -10.22 2.96
C TYR A 48 10.93 -10.50 1.98
N ARG A 49 11.34 -9.49 1.23
CA ARG A 49 12.46 -9.65 0.28
C ARG A 49 13.74 -10.00 1.03
N GLU A 50 14.00 -9.31 2.12
CA GLU A 50 15.16 -9.59 2.94
C GLU A 50 15.12 -11.01 3.51
N SER A 51 13.95 -11.47 3.92
CA SER A 51 13.77 -12.84 4.38
C SER A 51 14.07 -13.85 3.26
N CYS A 52 13.61 -13.56 2.05
CA CYS A 52 13.90 -14.42 0.91
C CYS A 52 15.38 -14.47 0.61
N GLU A 53 16.06 -13.35 0.68
CA GLU A 53 17.51 -13.29 0.45
C GLU A 53 18.29 -14.03 1.53
N ARG A 54 17.87 -13.89 2.79
CA ARG A 54 18.48 -14.63 3.88
C ARG A 54 18.29 -16.13 3.73
N ASP A 55 17.11 -16.55 3.31
CA ASP A 55 16.84 -17.97 3.09
C ASP A 55 17.71 -18.53 1.98
N LEU A 56 17.97 -17.74 0.93
CA LEU A 56 18.89 -18.15 -0.13
C LEU A 56 20.32 -18.27 0.40
N ASP A 57 20.75 -17.33 1.21
CA ASP A 57 22.08 -17.37 1.81
C ASP A 57 22.22 -18.57 2.76
N ASP A 58 21.19 -18.85 3.53
CA ASP A 58 21.17 -20.00 4.43
C ASP A 58 21.19 -21.32 3.66
N ILE A 59 20.57 -21.34 2.50
CA ILE A 59 20.55 -22.54 1.65
C ILE A 59 21.91 -22.80 1.03
N ASP A 60 22.67 -21.77 0.74
CA ASP A 60 23.97 -21.94 0.12
C ASP A 60 24.93 -22.82 0.93
N ALA A 61 24.96 -22.59 2.24
CA ALA A 61 25.83 -23.39 3.12
C ALA A 61 25.27 -24.81 3.35
N PRO A 62 23.99 -24.99 3.68
CA PRO A 62 23.44 -26.35 3.83
C PRO A 62 23.33 -27.11 2.51
N LEU A 63 23.35 -26.42 1.40
CA LEU A 63 23.19 -27.05 0.09
C LEU A 63 24.27 -28.06 -0.15
N SER A 64 25.48 -27.80 0.30
CA SER A 64 26.61 -28.72 0.18
C SER A 64 26.34 -29.99 0.94
N ALA A 65 25.76 -29.89 2.11
CA ALA A 65 25.41 -31.06 2.94
C ALA A 65 24.22 -31.81 2.36
N LEU A 66 23.27 -31.10 1.78
CA LEU A 66 22.06 -31.69 1.24
C LEU A 66 22.32 -32.52 -0.03
N ARG A 67 23.41 -32.31 -0.70
CA ARG A 67 23.76 -33.10 -1.86
C ARG A 67 24.02 -34.54 -1.53
N LEU A 68 24.48 -34.81 -0.30
CA LEU A 68 24.89 -36.13 0.10
C LEU A 68 23.71 -37.13 0.15
N PRO A 69 22.59 -36.78 0.73
CA PRO A 69 21.52 -37.76 0.85
C PRO A 69 20.74 -38.02 -0.42
N GLY A 70 21.06 -37.36 -1.49
CA GLY A 70 20.38 -37.57 -2.74
C GLY A 70 19.37 -36.52 -3.06
N GLY A 71 18.80 -36.65 -4.26
CA GLY A 71 17.97 -35.61 -4.84
C GLY A 71 16.62 -35.39 -4.23
N GLY A 72 16.18 -36.28 -3.35
CA GLY A 72 14.83 -36.14 -2.77
C GLY A 72 14.65 -34.89 -1.95
N VAL A 73 15.73 -34.34 -1.46
CA VAL A 73 15.67 -33.12 -0.64
C VAL A 73 15.52 -31.87 -1.50
N LEU A 74 15.96 -31.92 -2.72
CA LEU A 74 15.95 -30.75 -3.60
C LEU A 74 14.56 -30.16 -3.83
N PRO A 75 13.52 -30.94 -4.10
CA PRO A 75 12.19 -30.38 -4.24
C PRO A 75 11.71 -29.68 -2.99
N ASP A 76 12.01 -30.24 -1.82
CA ASP A 76 11.64 -29.64 -0.57
C ASP A 76 12.35 -28.32 -0.34
N VAL A 77 13.63 -28.26 -0.65
CA VAL A 77 14.40 -27.02 -0.57
C VAL A 77 13.79 -25.99 -1.50
N HIS A 78 13.41 -26.43 -2.68
CA HIS A 78 12.79 -25.54 -3.66
C HIS A 78 11.48 -24.95 -3.14
N GLY A 79 10.65 -25.78 -2.54
CA GLY A 79 9.39 -25.32 -1.98
C GLY A 79 9.58 -24.41 -0.77
N ARG A 80 10.68 -24.55 -0.05
CA ARG A 80 10.97 -23.71 1.11
C ARG A 80 11.78 -22.48 0.81
N ALA A 81 12.29 -22.37 -0.41
CA ALA A 81 13.14 -21.25 -0.78
C ALA A 81 12.45 -19.90 -0.63
N LYS A 82 11.12 -19.89 -0.76
CA LYS A 82 10.35 -18.67 -0.60
C LYS A 82 9.38 -18.80 0.57
N PRO A 83 9.53 -17.99 1.62
CA PRO A 83 8.54 -17.92 2.66
C PRO A 83 7.22 -17.39 2.09
N THR A 84 6.13 -17.68 2.78
CA THR A 84 4.83 -17.20 2.38
C THR A 84 4.75 -15.70 2.61
N LEU A 85 4.28 -14.97 1.61
CA LEU A 85 4.07 -13.53 1.76
C LEU A 85 2.96 -13.30 2.79
N PRO A 86 3.23 -12.51 3.83
CA PRO A 86 2.19 -12.17 4.80
C PRO A 86 1.11 -11.30 4.19
N PRO A 87 -0.08 -11.23 4.79
CA PRO A 87 -1.09 -10.29 4.34
C PRO A 87 -0.56 -8.87 4.41
N LEU A 88 -0.70 -8.14 3.32
CA LEU A 88 -0.25 -6.76 3.28
C LEU A 88 -1.29 -5.84 3.92
N LEU A 89 -0.83 -4.78 4.59
CA LEU A 89 -1.72 -3.79 5.15
C LEU A 89 -2.58 -3.14 4.08
N VAL A 90 -1.97 -2.86 2.92
CA VAL A 90 -2.72 -2.41 1.74
C VAL A 90 -2.53 -3.47 0.67
N PRO A 91 -3.54 -4.30 0.41
CA PRO A 91 -3.44 -5.31 -0.65
C PRO A 91 -3.27 -4.67 -2.02
N VAL A 92 -2.59 -5.38 -2.91
CA VAL A 92 -2.24 -4.84 -4.23
C VAL A 92 -3.49 -4.52 -5.07
N ASP A 93 -4.53 -5.33 -4.96
CA ASP A 93 -5.77 -5.07 -5.66
C ASP A 93 -6.46 -3.80 -5.16
N VAL A 94 -6.30 -3.45 -3.88
CA VAL A 94 -6.80 -2.20 -3.33
C VAL A 94 -6.06 -1.01 -3.92
N LEU A 95 -4.76 -1.15 -4.17
CA LEU A 95 -3.97 -0.08 -4.79
C LEU A 95 -4.55 0.33 -6.14
N GLY A 96 -4.99 -0.64 -6.93
CA GLY A 96 -5.62 -0.36 -8.21
C GLY A 96 -6.91 0.45 -8.08
N SER A 97 -7.64 0.25 -7.00
CA SER A 97 -8.87 1.00 -6.74
C SER A 97 -8.60 2.40 -6.20
N VAL A 98 -7.51 2.57 -5.46
CA VAL A 98 -7.17 3.84 -4.84
C VAL A 98 -6.49 4.78 -5.84
N MET A 99 -5.71 4.24 -6.77
CA MET A 99 -4.93 5.05 -7.70
C MET A 99 -5.74 6.10 -8.47
N PRO A 100 -6.90 5.78 -9.05
CA PRO A 100 -7.68 6.81 -9.74
C PRO A 100 -8.14 7.93 -8.82
N VAL A 101 -8.46 7.61 -7.57
CA VAL A 101 -8.93 8.61 -6.61
C VAL A 101 -7.81 9.58 -6.25
N VAL A 102 -6.63 9.07 -5.90
CA VAL A 102 -5.50 9.94 -5.55
C VAL A 102 -4.99 10.70 -6.76
N THR A 103 -5.06 10.12 -7.96
CA THR A 103 -4.70 10.81 -9.19
C THR A 103 -5.63 12.01 -9.42
N TYR A 104 -6.93 11.81 -9.26
CA TYR A 104 -7.88 12.90 -9.36
C TYR A 104 -7.57 13.99 -8.34
N MET A 105 -7.31 13.61 -7.10
CA MET A 105 -7.00 14.59 -6.04
C MET A 105 -5.71 15.34 -6.34
N ALA A 106 -4.72 14.70 -6.90
CA ALA A 106 -3.46 15.36 -7.26
C ALA A 106 -3.65 16.39 -8.36
N GLN A 107 -4.63 16.18 -9.23
CA GLN A 107 -4.85 17.05 -10.39
C GLN A 107 -5.90 18.11 -10.14
N GLU A 108 -6.98 17.77 -9.47
CA GLU A 108 -8.19 18.59 -9.43
C GLU A 108 -8.43 19.28 -8.09
N GLU A 109 -7.73 18.88 -7.05
CA GLU A 109 -7.95 19.44 -5.72
C GLU A 109 -7.49 20.90 -5.66
N ALA A 110 -8.28 21.78 -5.06
CA ALA A 110 -7.93 23.19 -4.93
C ALA A 110 -6.86 23.42 -3.85
N ASP A 111 -6.83 22.59 -2.82
CA ASP A 111 -5.88 22.72 -1.73
C ASP A 111 -4.51 22.19 -2.15
N ASN A 112 -3.49 23.04 -2.07
CA ASN A 112 -2.14 22.67 -2.45
C ASN A 112 -1.57 21.54 -1.61
N VAL A 113 -1.87 21.53 -0.31
CA VAL A 113 -1.37 20.47 0.58
C VAL A 113 -1.98 19.14 0.19
N VAL A 114 -3.27 19.11 -0.11
CA VAL A 114 -3.95 17.90 -0.54
C VAL A 114 -3.33 17.39 -1.85
N ARG A 115 -3.05 18.28 -2.80
CA ARG A 115 -2.44 17.88 -4.07
C ARG A 115 -1.06 17.26 -3.86
N VAL A 116 -0.25 17.87 -3.00
CA VAL A 116 1.08 17.35 -2.72
C VAL A 116 1.01 16.01 -2.02
N GLN A 117 0.13 15.89 -1.04
CA GLN A 117 -0.05 14.61 -0.33
C GLN A 117 -0.57 13.52 -1.26
N ALA A 118 -1.49 13.88 -2.16
CA ALA A 118 -1.98 12.92 -3.15
C ALA A 118 -0.87 12.47 -4.08
N GLN A 119 0.00 13.37 -4.51
CA GLN A 119 1.13 13.01 -5.33
C GLN A 119 2.11 12.11 -4.58
N ASP A 120 2.35 12.38 -3.30
CA ASP A 120 3.18 11.52 -2.48
C ASP A 120 2.58 10.10 -2.37
N CYS A 121 1.27 10.01 -2.25
CA CYS A 121 0.59 8.72 -2.24
C CYS A 121 0.76 8.00 -3.57
N ILE A 122 0.62 8.70 -4.69
CA ILE A 122 0.83 8.11 -6.02
C ILE A 122 2.23 7.53 -6.12
N ASP A 123 3.23 8.31 -5.72
CA ASP A 123 4.62 7.87 -5.78
C ASP A 123 4.85 6.63 -4.93
N HIS A 124 4.26 6.58 -3.74
CA HIS A 124 4.39 5.42 -2.86
C HIS A 124 3.62 4.21 -3.37
N ILE A 125 2.46 4.41 -3.98
CA ILE A 125 1.72 3.32 -4.61
C ILE A 125 2.59 2.67 -5.68
N ARG A 126 3.24 3.48 -6.51
CA ARG A 126 4.14 2.96 -7.54
C ARG A 126 5.31 2.19 -6.95
N LEU A 127 5.89 2.70 -5.86
CA LEU A 127 6.98 2.01 -5.18
C LEU A 127 6.52 0.66 -4.63
N VAL A 128 5.33 0.63 -4.03
CA VAL A 128 4.78 -0.63 -3.50
C VAL A 128 4.52 -1.61 -4.63
N GLU A 129 3.94 -1.14 -5.72
CA GLU A 129 3.68 -2.01 -6.89
C GLU A 129 4.97 -2.57 -7.46
N LEU A 130 5.99 -1.73 -7.62
CA LEU A 130 7.28 -2.18 -8.11
C LEU A 130 7.93 -3.18 -7.16
N ALA A 131 7.85 -2.94 -5.87
CA ALA A 131 8.39 -3.86 -4.88
C ALA A 131 7.67 -5.20 -4.92
N TYR A 132 6.35 -5.17 -5.11
CA TYR A 132 5.56 -6.39 -5.21
C TYR A 132 5.90 -7.18 -6.48
N ILE A 133 6.01 -6.50 -7.61
CA ILE A 133 6.35 -7.14 -8.88
C ILE A 133 7.74 -7.76 -8.82
N GLY A 134 8.67 -7.12 -8.10
CA GLY A 134 10.04 -7.58 -7.97
C GLY A 134 10.22 -8.81 -7.07
N LEU A 135 9.15 -9.25 -6.43
CA LEU A 135 9.23 -10.47 -5.62
C LEU A 135 9.24 -11.70 -6.52
#